data_e02b29b5069ab2f7c2cfaa1beb737781
#
_entry.id   e02b29b5069ab2f7c2cfaa1beb737781
#
_cell.length_a   1.000
_cell.length_b   1.000
_cell.length_c   1.000
_cell.angle_alpha   90.00
_cell.angle_beta   90.00
_cell.angle_gamma   90.00
#
_symmetry.space_group_name_H-M   'P 1'
#
loop_
_entity.id
_entity.type
_entity.pdbx_description
1 polymer ?
#
loop_
_entity_poly.entity_id
_entity_poly.type
_entity_poly.pdbx_seq_one_letter_code
_entity_poly.pdbx_strand_id
1 'polypeptide(L)'
;MNTLLTGAEARSKLLVGVNKVANAVKGTFGPNARTVIIQNPMGMPVILNDGVTIARAVHDTDPYVQMGIDLLKEVASEAQEKSGDGTTSATLIAQTLCNGSLSLMENGISPLVIRDMFKDLLEKTETYIASTVIEDFDLTAVATIAANNDRELGELIADIVKRRHGITIERSSTGETYVKTTSGFEMNAGYAHAVMANAPRAKCEFDNPLVLTTTEKVNTFNALVPALEIAVKENRPLVIFCPDFNPSMLQNLLVNIVQGKVSVCMVKPAGMPEQQQAWLEDTAAATASRLFKISVNESIVEVKKEDLGTCDKFVASQTNTIITLKETIELEKYINKLEDLIDDADNSWLQEQYYNRVNRLGKGISTIYVGGASELEQVETKERVDDAVNACKLALSSGVVIGGGATLFRAAEYLQDITPVNEDNIISDLFYRGLSTPLDTIVENAGKGILPQYGGIGDLDVDNTGYICGKTGEHRCALEDGVLDPIQVVLNSLESAVSIAALVLMTDAAITAPDQ
;
A
#
# COMPACT_ATOMS: atom_id res chain seq x y z
N MET A 1 1.57 33.54 -19.12
CA MET A 1 1.19 32.85 -20.37
C MET A 1 1.40 31.38 -20.16
N ASN A 2 0.43 30.53 -20.53
CA ASN A 2 0.70 29.08 -20.55
C ASN A 2 1.84 28.83 -21.55
N THR A 3 2.91 28.23 -21.10
CA THR A 3 3.97 27.79 -22.00
C THR A 3 3.68 26.35 -22.41
N LEU A 4 3.74 26.10 -23.70
CA LEU A 4 3.49 24.80 -24.32
C LEU A 4 4.81 24.23 -24.83
N LEU A 5 5.18 23.04 -24.39
CA LEU A 5 6.21 22.21 -25.02
C LEU A 5 5.53 21.06 -25.78
N THR A 6 6.09 20.69 -26.93
CA THR A 6 5.50 19.63 -27.78
C THR A 6 6.54 18.61 -28.23
N GLY A 7 6.07 17.44 -28.56
CA GLY A 7 6.87 16.37 -29.18
C GLY A 7 8.05 15.92 -28.33
N ALA A 8 9.22 15.82 -28.97
CA ALA A 8 10.45 15.31 -28.34
C ALA A 8 10.93 16.18 -27.17
N GLU A 9 10.74 17.51 -27.25
CA GLU A 9 11.19 18.42 -26.20
C GLU A 9 10.39 18.22 -24.91
N ALA A 10 9.06 18.07 -25.00
CA ALA A 10 8.21 17.78 -23.86
C ALA A 10 8.63 16.45 -23.18
N ARG A 11 8.77 15.39 -23.95
CA ARG A 11 9.20 14.07 -23.44
C ARG A 11 10.59 14.10 -22.81
N SER A 12 11.55 14.81 -23.41
CA SER A 12 12.91 14.95 -22.86
C SER A 12 12.88 15.62 -21.48
N LYS A 13 12.07 16.65 -21.27
CA LYS A 13 11.90 17.32 -19.97
C LYS A 13 11.27 16.39 -18.93
N LEU A 14 10.21 15.68 -19.28
CA LEU A 14 9.60 14.67 -18.42
C LEU A 14 10.61 13.60 -17.99
N LEU A 15 11.43 13.13 -18.95
CA LEU A 15 12.45 12.11 -18.69
C LEU A 15 13.54 12.59 -17.71
N VAL A 16 13.92 13.86 -17.77
CA VAL A 16 14.83 14.44 -16.77
C VAL A 16 14.21 14.31 -15.36
N GLY A 17 12.92 14.57 -15.22
CA GLY A 17 12.19 14.40 -13.94
C GLY A 17 12.16 12.96 -13.48
N VAL A 18 11.80 12.03 -14.36
CA VAL A 18 11.83 10.58 -14.10
C VAL A 18 13.21 10.15 -13.60
N ASN A 19 14.28 10.54 -14.30
CA ASN A 19 15.65 10.19 -13.93
C ASN A 19 16.06 10.78 -12.55
N LYS A 20 15.61 11.99 -12.21
CA LYS A 20 15.91 12.58 -10.89
C LYS A 20 15.34 11.74 -9.75
N VAL A 21 14.09 11.31 -9.83
CA VAL A 21 13.47 10.49 -8.79
C VAL A 21 14.11 9.11 -8.73
N ALA A 22 14.25 8.42 -9.85
CA ALA A 22 14.82 7.08 -9.90
C ALA A 22 16.26 7.04 -9.37
N ASN A 23 17.10 8.01 -9.75
CA ASN A 23 18.46 8.10 -9.24
C ASN A 23 18.54 8.43 -7.75
N ALA A 24 17.55 9.14 -7.19
CA ALA A 24 17.49 9.41 -5.76
C ALA A 24 17.19 8.13 -4.95
N VAL A 25 16.33 7.24 -5.46
CA VAL A 25 15.94 6.01 -4.75
C VAL A 25 16.83 4.81 -5.09
N LYS A 26 17.55 4.81 -6.21
CA LYS A 26 18.39 3.69 -6.67
C LYS A 26 19.36 3.17 -5.62
N GLY A 27 19.98 4.08 -4.86
CA GLY A 27 20.98 3.75 -3.84
C GLY A 27 20.40 3.07 -2.60
N THR A 28 19.08 3.11 -2.38
CA THR A 28 18.41 2.51 -1.22
C THR A 28 17.88 1.10 -1.51
N PHE A 29 18.19 0.52 -2.67
CA PHE A 29 17.65 -0.76 -3.10
C PHE A 29 18.56 -1.94 -2.77
N GLY A 30 17.97 -2.99 -2.20
CA GLY A 30 18.63 -4.26 -1.89
C GLY A 30 19.36 -4.28 -0.54
N PRO A 31 20.03 -5.41 -0.20
CA PRO A 31 20.61 -5.65 1.12
C PRO A 31 21.85 -4.80 1.45
N ASN A 32 22.41 -4.09 0.46
CA ASN A 32 23.48 -3.11 0.64
C ASN A 32 22.96 -1.67 0.44
N ALA A 33 21.69 -1.46 0.76
CA ALA A 33 21.05 -0.16 0.70
C ALA A 33 21.82 0.93 1.46
N ARG A 34 21.89 2.11 0.85
CA ARG A 34 22.49 3.31 1.45
C ARG A 34 21.40 4.27 1.87
N THR A 35 21.71 5.10 2.84
CA THR A 35 20.79 6.14 3.31
C THR A 35 20.83 7.37 2.40
N VAL A 36 19.71 8.03 2.25
CA VAL A 36 19.59 9.34 1.59
C VAL A 36 19.32 10.42 2.63
N ILE A 37 20.00 11.54 2.50
CA ILE A 37 19.77 12.70 3.37
C ILE A 37 18.91 13.70 2.61
N ILE A 38 17.76 14.05 3.19
CA ILE A 38 16.89 15.10 2.67
C ILE A 38 16.85 16.27 3.67
N GLN A 39 16.58 17.46 3.17
CA GLN A 39 16.31 18.62 4.00
C GLN A 39 14.82 18.75 4.24
N ASN A 40 14.39 18.76 5.51
CA ASN A 40 12.99 18.98 5.84
C ASN A 40 12.58 20.46 5.60
N PRO A 41 11.28 20.79 5.63
CA PRO A 41 10.82 22.18 5.46
C PRO A 41 11.39 23.20 6.47
N MET A 42 11.90 22.72 7.60
CA MET A 42 12.56 23.55 8.62
C MET A 42 14.08 23.71 8.38
N GLY A 43 14.60 23.13 7.27
CA GLY A 43 16.02 23.21 6.91
C GLY A 43 16.92 22.19 7.61
N MET A 44 16.38 21.28 8.43
CA MET A 44 17.17 20.26 9.12
C MET A 44 17.36 19.01 8.24
N PRO A 45 18.55 18.36 8.29
CA PRO A 45 18.77 17.11 7.59
C PRO A 45 17.98 15.97 8.24
N VAL A 46 17.32 15.16 7.42
CA VAL A 46 16.65 13.91 7.82
C VAL A 46 17.26 12.78 7.01
N ILE A 47 17.59 11.68 7.68
CA ILE A 47 18.13 10.47 7.04
C ILE A 47 16.99 9.53 6.77
N LEU A 48 16.87 9.04 5.54
CA LEU A 48 15.79 8.15 5.09
C LEU A 48 16.33 6.99 4.27
N ASN A 49 15.63 5.86 4.35
CA ASN A 49 15.88 4.66 3.55
C ASN A 49 14.64 4.27 2.72
N ASP A 50 13.46 4.80 3.06
CA ASP A 50 12.22 4.49 2.36
C ASP A 50 12.14 5.19 1.00
N GLY A 51 11.94 4.39 -0.07
CA GLY A 51 11.90 4.87 -1.44
C GLY A 51 10.74 5.84 -1.72
N VAL A 52 9.56 5.65 -1.10
CA VAL A 52 8.40 6.53 -1.29
C VAL A 52 8.66 7.91 -0.68
N THR A 53 9.14 7.96 0.54
CA THR A 53 9.43 9.22 1.25
C THR A 53 10.53 10.00 0.54
N ILE A 54 11.57 9.30 0.05
CA ILE A 54 12.64 9.91 -0.75
C ILE A 54 12.09 10.45 -2.07
N ALA A 55 11.29 9.66 -2.79
CA ALA A 55 10.68 10.09 -4.05
C ALA A 55 9.83 11.35 -3.86
N ARG A 56 9.01 11.41 -2.81
CA ARG A 56 8.17 12.57 -2.46
C ARG A 56 8.98 13.83 -2.17
N ALA A 57 10.19 13.70 -1.66
CA ALA A 57 11.07 14.81 -1.33
C ALA A 57 11.77 15.42 -2.55
N VAL A 58 11.80 14.72 -3.70
CA VAL A 58 12.43 15.23 -4.93
C VAL A 58 11.57 16.34 -5.53
N HIS A 59 12.15 17.50 -5.81
CA HIS A 59 11.51 18.65 -6.44
C HIS A 59 12.43 19.31 -7.46
N ASP A 60 11.83 20.03 -8.41
CA ASP A 60 12.54 20.84 -9.39
C ASP A 60 11.84 22.19 -9.60
N THR A 61 12.62 23.21 -9.96
CA THR A 61 12.12 24.56 -10.29
C THR A 61 11.58 24.65 -11.71
N ASP A 62 12.01 23.77 -12.63
CA ASP A 62 11.47 23.69 -13.98
C ASP A 62 10.12 22.94 -13.93
N PRO A 63 9.01 23.60 -14.26
CA PRO A 63 7.68 22.99 -14.13
C PRO A 63 7.47 21.75 -15.01
N TYR A 64 8.19 21.65 -16.14
CA TYR A 64 8.11 20.47 -17.01
C TYR A 64 8.90 19.29 -16.46
N VAL A 65 10.04 19.56 -15.85
CA VAL A 65 10.80 18.55 -15.09
C VAL A 65 10.00 18.10 -13.89
N GLN A 66 9.33 19.06 -13.19
CA GLN A 66 8.45 18.74 -12.05
C GLN A 66 7.30 17.81 -12.46
N MET A 67 6.69 18.00 -13.63
CA MET A 67 5.66 17.04 -14.12
C MET A 67 6.21 15.62 -14.25
N GLY A 68 7.44 15.45 -14.77
CA GLY A 68 8.08 14.14 -14.85
C GLY A 68 8.38 13.53 -13.46
N ILE A 69 8.76 14.37 -12.51
CA ILE A 69 8.92 13.98 -11.11
C ILE A 69 7.58 13.51 -10.53
N ASP A 70 6.51 14.26 -10.75
CA ASP A 70 5.19 13.96 -10.18
C ASP A 70 4.60 12.67 -10.78
N LEU A 71 4.79 12.42 -12.07
CA LEU A 71 4.43 11.15 -12.70
C LEU A 71 5.11 9.96 -12.02
N LEU A 72 6.41 10.04 -11.74
CA LEU A 72 7.11 8.92 -11.11
C LEU A 72 6.79 8.79 -9.61
N LYS A 73 6.45 9.90 -8.92
CA LYS A 73 5.91 9.87 -7.56
C LYS A 73 4.57 9.16 -7.50
N GLU A 74 3.73 9.31 -8.51
CA GLU A 74 2.45 8.61 -8.61
C GLU A 74 2.65 7.10 -8.70
N VAL A 75 3.60 6.62 -9.55
CA VAL A 75 3.99 5.19 -9.60
C VAL A 75 4.42 4.67 -8.24
N ALA A 76 5.33 5.40 -7.58
CA ALA A 76 5.81 5.03 -6.28
C ALA A 76 4.67 4.94 -5.25
N SER A 77 3.73 5.87 -5.30
CA SER A 77 2.56 5.88 -4.41
C SER A 77 1.57 4.77 -4.76
N GLU A 78 1.32 4.50 -6.04
CA GLU A 78 0.43 3.43 -6.51
C GLU A 78 0.96 2.04 -6.11
N ALA A 79 2.27 1.77 -6.30
CA ALA A 79 2.89 0.53 -5.86
C ALA A 79 2.77 0.35 -4.34
N GLN A 80 2.98 1.43 -3.57
CA GLN A 80 2.80 1.43 -2.12
C GLN A 80 1.36 1.17 -1.70
N GLU A 81 0.38 1.80 -2.36
CA GLU A 81 -1.05 1.63 -2.03
C GLU A 81 -1.55 0.22 -2.33
N LYS A 82 -1.12 -0.36 -3.46
CA LYS A 82 -1.54 -1.71 -3.89
C LYS A 82 -0.86 -2.82 -3.11
N SER A 83 0.42 -2.67 -2.80
CA SER A 83 1.25 -3.77 -2.27
C SER A 83 1.92 -3.46 -0.93
N GLY A 84 1.94 -2.21 -0.48
CA GLY A 84 2.71 -1.79 0.69
C GLY A 84 4.23 -1.85 0.50
N ASP A 85 4.72 -2.34 -0.65
CA ASP A 85 6.14 -2.52 -0.99
C ASP A 85 6.31 -2.50 -2.53
N GLY A 86 7.57 -2.64 -3.01
CA GLY A 86 7.90 -2.70 -4.44
C GLY A 86 8.08 -1.35 -5.13
N THR A 87 7.98 -0.25 -4.41
CA THR A 87 8.10 1.12 -4.89
C THR A 87 9.38 1.37 -5.67
N THR A 88 10.52 0.95 -5.11
CA THR A 88 11.84 1.16 -5.73
C THR A 88 11.98 0.31 -6.98
N SER A 89 11.52 -0.94 -6.97
CA SER A 89 11.50 -1.82 -8.17
C SER A 89 10.70 -1.19 -9.30
N ALA A 90 9.48 -0.72 -9.03
CA ALA A 90 8.62 -0.05 -10.02
C ALA A 90 9.30 1.19 -10.62
N THR A 91 9.92 2.00 -9.77
CA THR A 91 10.62 3.23 -10.17
C THR A 91 11.81 2.94 -11.09
N LEU A 92 12.60 1.92 -10.78
CA LEU A 92 13.79 1.53 -11.56
C LEU A 92 13.44 0.92 -12.92
N ILE A 93 12.42 0.04 -12.95
CA ILE A 93 11.90 -0.54 -14.18
C ILE A 93 11.35 0.57 -15.07
N ALA A 94 10.52 1.47 -14.51
CA ALA A 94 9.97 2.61 -15.23
C ALA A 94 11.07 3.51 -15.85
N GLN A 95 12.14 3.80 -15.09
CA GLN A 95 13.29 4.55 -15.59
C GLN A 95 13.91 3.89 -16.83
N THR A 96 14.18 2.59 -16.75
CA THR A 96 14.81 1.84 -17.84
C THR A 96 13.92 1.85 -19.09
N LEU A 97 12.62 1.57 -18.93
CA LEU A 97 11.67 1.56 -20.03
C LEU A 97 11.49 2.96 -20.64
N CYS A 98 11.37 4.02 -19.85
CA CYS A 98 11.22 5.40 -20.34
C CYS A 98 12.46 5.85 -21.13
N ASN A 99 13.68 5.63 -20.60
CA ASN A 99 14.91 6.04 -21.26
C ASN A 99 15.12 5.30 -22.59
N GLY A 100 14.95 3.98 -22.59
CA GLY A 100 15.10 3.18 -23.80
C GLY A 100 14.04 3.49 -24.85
N SER A 101 12.81 3.71 -24.43
CA SER A 101 11.72 4.05 -25.34
C SER A 101 11.93 5.36 -26.07
N LEU A 102 12.48 6.39 -25.41
CA LEU A 102 12.81 7.64 -26.09
C LEU A 102 13.86 7.41 -27.20
N SER A 103 14.90 6.61 -26.91
CA SER A 103 15.91 6.25 -27.93
C SER A 103 15.30 5.48 -29.12
N LEU A 104 14.34 4.59 -28.87
CA LEU A 104 13.62 3.88 -29.94
C LEU A 104 12.80 4.84 -30.82
N MET A 105 12.13 5.82 -30.19
CA MET A 105 11.38 6.85 -30.93
C MET A 105 12.29 7.77 -31.77
N GLU A 106 13.47 8.14 -31.26
CA GLU A 106 14.47 8.89 -32.00
C GLU A 106 14.97 8.12 -33.24
N ASN A 107 14.97 6.79 -33.17
CA ASN A 107 15.25 5.90 -34.30
C ASN A 107 14.03 5.65 -35.23
N GLY A 108 12.91 6.36 -35.00
CA GLY A 108 11.75 6.36 -35.88
C GLY A 108 10.68 5.31 -35.53
N ILE A 109 10.78 4.62 -34.40
CA ILE A 109 9.77 3.65 -33.99
C ILE A 109 8.56 4.39 -33.39
N SER A 110 7.36 4.01 -33.82
CA SER A 110 6.12 4.63 -33.35
C SER A 110 5.87 4.36 -31.84
N PRO A 111 5.51 5.37 -31.03
CA PRO A 111 5.17 5.17 -29.62
C PRO A 111 4.01 4.20 -29.42
N LEU A 112 3.06 4.14 -30.36
CA LEU A 112 1.93 3.19 -30.30
C LEU A 112 2.42 1.74 -30.40
N VAL A 113 3.39 1.48 -31.30
CA VAL A 113 3.97 0.13 -31.45
C VAL A 113 4.73 -0.29 -30.20
N ILE A 114 5.50 0.62 -29.60
CA ILE A 114 6.24 0.35 -28.36
C ILE A 114 5.25 0.03 -27.23
N ARG A 115 4.22 0.86 -27.05
CA ARG A 115 3.19 0.67 -26.03
C ARG A 115 2.47 -0.69 -26.18
N ASP A 116 2.03 -1.01 -27.38
CA ASP A 116 1.25 -2.22 -27.63
C ASP A 116 2.13 -3.48 -27.43
N MET A 117 3.41 -3.41 -27.81
CA MET A 117 4.37 -4.48 -27.54
C MET A 117 4.66 -4.63 -26.03
N PHE A 118 4.81 -3.53 -25.30
CA PHE A 118 4.99 -3.60 -23.84
C PHE A 118 3.79 -4.26 -23.16
N LYS A 119 2.58 -4.00 -23.64
CA LYS A 119 1.36 -4.62 -23.10
C LYS A 119 1.33 -6.13 -23.37
N ASP A 120 1.67 -6.57 -24.57
CA ASP A 120 1.76 -8.00 -24.92
C ASP A 120 2.84 -8.73 -24.10
N LEU A 121 4.01 -8.10 -23.95
CA LEU A 121 5.10 -8.66 -23.15
C LEU A 121 4.77 -8.68 -21.66
N LEU A 122 4.05 -7.70 -21.14
CA LEU A 122 3.56 -7.67 -19.76
C LEU A 122 2.64 -8.86 -19.49
N GLU A 123 1.62 -9.07 -20.32
CA GLU A 123 0.67 -10.19 -20.17
C GLU A 123 1.37 -11.56 -20.19
N LYS A 124 2.37 -11.73 -21.06
CA LYS A 124 3.19 -12.94 -21.10
C LYS A 124 4.04 -13.11 -19.85
N THR A 125 4.61 -12.01 -19.34
CA THR A 125 5.41 -11.99 -18.12
C THR A 125 4.57 -12.37 -16.91
N GLU A 126 3.39 -11.79 -16.77
CA GLU A 126 2.44 -12.09 -15.69
C GLU A 126 2.03 -13.57 -15.70
N THR A 127 1.75 -14.11 -16.89
CA THR A 127 1.43 -15.54 -17.06
C THR A 127 2.58 -16.43 -16.62
N TYR A 128 3.83 -16.08 -16.99
CA TYR A 128 5.00 -16.82 -16.55
C TYR A 128 5.18 -16.74 -15.04
N ILE A 129 5.17 -15.54 -14.45
CA ILE A 129 5.35 -15.34 -13.02
C ILE A 129 4.27 -16.09 -12.22
N ALA A 130 3.01 -16.07 -12.68
CA ALA A 130 1.93 -16.81 -12.05
C ALA A 130 2.18 -18.33 -12.04
N SER A 131 2.91 -18.86 -13.03
CA SER A 131 3.27 -20.28 -13.08
C SER A 131 4.40 -20.69 -12.11
N THR A 132 5.13 -19.71 -11.55
CA THR A 132 6.27 -19.91 -10.64
C THR A 132 5.93 -19.71 -9.16
N VAL A 133 4.65 -19.56 -8.83
CA VAL A 133 4.18 -19.32 -7.45
C VAL A 133 4.48 -20.51 -6.54
N ILE A 134 4.99 -20.20 -5.37
CA ILE A 134 5.26 -21.13 -4.27
C ILE A 134 4.19 -20.90 -3.21
N GLU A 135 3.36 -21.93 -2.95
CA GLU A 135 2.29 -21.85 -1.94
C GLU A 135 2.74 -22.34 -0.56
N ASP A 136 3.70 -23.27 -0.51
CA ASP A 136 4.28 -23.80 0.75
C ASP A 136 5.60 -23.12 1.05
N PHE A 137 5.57 -22.14 1.94
CA PHE A 137 6.73 -21.30 2.29
C PHE A 137 6.76 -20.93 3.78
N ASP A 138 7.95 -20.57 4.28
CA ASP A 138 8.05 -20.03 5.63
C ASP A 138 7.73 -18.53 5.67
N LEU A 139 6.60 -18.18 6.29
CA LEU A 139 6.19 -16.80 6.47
C LEU A 139 7.21 -15.97 7.28
N THR A 140 7.97 -16.64 8.16
CA THR A 140 9.03 -15.99 8.95
C THR A 140 10.15 -15.47 8.04
N ALA A 141 10.47 -16.22 6.97
CA ALA A 141 11.46 -15.80 5.99
C ALA A 141 11.01 -14.53 5.25
N VAL A 142 9.77 -14.51 4.76
CA VAL A 142 9.18 -13.31 4.12
C VAL A 142 9.21 -12.11 5.06
N ALA A 143 8.74 -12.29 6.31
CA ALA A 143 8.74 -11.23 7.31
C ALA A 143 10.15 -10.70 7.61
N THR A 144 11.14 -11.59 7.72
CA THR A 144 12.54 -11.23 8.01
C THR A 144 13.14 -10.41 6.87
N ILE A 145 12.93 -10.80 5.61
CA ILE A 145 13.43 -10.05 4.45
C ILE A 145 12.76 -8.67 4.38
N ALA A 146 11.45 -8.60 4.51
CA ALA A 146 10.71 -7.33 4.49
C ALA A 146 11.07 -6.42 5.69
N ALA A 147 11.44 -7.02 6.84
CA ALA A 147 11.99 -6.31 8.00
C ALA A 147 13.50 -5.98 7.88
N ASN A 148 14.06 -5.96 6.67
CA ASN A 148 15.49 -5.66 6.40
C ASN A 148 16.47 -6.61 7.09
N ASN A 149 16.18 -7.91 7.06
CA ASN A 149 16.93 -9.01 7.69
C ASN A 149 16.95 -8.97 9.23
N ASP A 150 16.01 -8.30 9.87
CA ASP A 150 15.78 -8.37 11.30
C ASP A 150 14.93 -9.61 11.62
N ARG A 151 15.62 -10.67 12.07
CA ARG A 151 14.97 -11.96 12.32
C ARG A 151 14.03 -11.93 13.54
N GLU A 152 14.40 -11.22 14.60
CA GLU A 152 13.57 -11.13 15.81
C GLU A 152 12.24 -10.43 15.49
N LEU A 153 12.33 -9.35 14.73
CA LEU A 153 11.16 -8.61 14.24
C LEU A 153 10.36 -9.46 13.25
N GLY A 154 11.01 -10.20 12.36
CA GLY A 154 10.37 -11.11 11.41
C GLY A 154 9.58 -12.24 12.09
N GLU A 155 10.15 -12.90 13.10
CA GLU A 155 9.49 -13.94 13.88
C GLU A 155 8.24 -13.39 14.60
N LEU A 156 8.35 -12.20 15.20
CA LEU A 156 7.26 -11.53 15.89
C LEU A 156 6.11 -11.17 14.92
N ILE A 157 6.43 -10.60 13.76
CA ILE A 157 5.42 -10.23 12.74
C ILE A 157 4.75 -11.47 12.17
N ALA A 158 5.52 -12.50 11.80
CA ALA A 158 4.97 -13.74 11.25
C ALA A 158 3.99 -14.43 12.21
N ASP A 159 4.31 -14.48 13.52
CA ASP A 159 3.41 -15.03 14.53
C ASP A 159 2.08 -14.26 14.62
N ILE A 160 2.14 -12.93 14.60
CA ILE A 160 0.93 -12.09 14.69
C ILE A 160 0.08 -12.24 13.44
N VAL A 161 0.68 -12.22 12.25
CA VAL A 161 -0.04 -12.32 10.98
C VAL A 161 -0.69 -13.70 10.84
N LYS A 162 -0.01 -14.79 11.26
CA LYS A 162 -0.58 -16.14 11.30
C LYS A 162 -1.86 -16.23 12.16
N ARG A 163 -1.95 -15.46 13.22
CA ARG A 163 -3.16 -15.42 14.09
C ARG A 163 -4.36 -14.75 13.41
N ARG A 164 -4.16 -14.08 12.27
CA ARG A 164 -5.19 -13.34 11.52
C ARG A 164 -5.94 -12.29 12.34
N HIS A 165 -5.27 -11.68 13.31
CA HIS A 165 -5.79 -10.54 14.05
C HIS A 165 -5.70 -9.28 13.19
N GLY A 166 -6.51 -8.26 13.49
CA GLY A 166 -6.24 -6.91 13.02
C GLY A 166 -4.92 -6.41 13.62
N ILE A 167 -4.11 -5.72 12.83
CA ILE A 167 -2.77 -5.28 13.25
C ILE A 167 -2.70 -3.76 13.18
N THR A 168 -2.30 -3.14 14.29
CA THR A 168 -1.93 -1.72 14.36
C THR A 168 -0.47 -1.58 14.77
N ILE A 169 0.16 -0.48 14.37
CA ILE A 169 1.57 -0.23 14.67
C ILE A 169 1.70 1.14 15.31
N GLU A 170 2.26 1.17 16.52
CA GLU A 170 2.44 2.40 17.30
C GLU A 170 3.89 2.58 17.75
N ARG A 171 4.26 3.79 18.13
CA ARG A 171 5.55 4.05 18.76
C ARG A 171 5.51 3.61 20.22
N SER A 172 6.55 2.92 20.65
CA SER A 172 6.72 2.53 22.04
C SER A 172 7.16 3.71 22.89
N SER A 173 6.56 3.87 24.04
CA SER A 173 7.01 4.84 25.05
C SER A 173 8.21 4.35 25.88
N THR A 174 8.53 3.04 25.81
CA THR A 174 9.59 2.41 26.59
C THR A 174 10.90 2.25 25.83
N GLY A 175 10.90 2.52 24.51
CA GLY A 175 12.05 2.28 23.66
C GLY A 175 12.25 0.82 23.23
N GLU A 176 11.46 -0.12 23.76
CA GLU A 176 11.47 -1.54 23.40
C GLU A 176 10.33 -1.87 22.44
N THR A 177 10.56 -2.85 21.54
CA THR A 177 9.52 -3.38 20.66
C THR A 177 8.78 -4.51 21.39
N TYR A 178 7.45 -4.39 21.48
CA TYR A 178 6.58 -5.41 22.08
C TYR A 178 5.20 -5.42 21.44
N VAL A 179 4.44 -6.48 21.69
CA VAL A 179 3.08 -6.65 21.18
C VAL A 179 2.09 -6.65 22.33
N LYS A 180 0.99 -5.94 22.12
CA LYS A 180 -0.16 -5.97 23.03
C LYS A 180 -1.41 -6.33 22.23
N THR A 181 -2.10 -7.39 22.61
CA THR A 181 -3.40 -7.75 22.04
C THR A 181 -4.51 -7.11 22.87
N THR A 182 -5.44 -6.43 22.21
CA THR A 182 -6.59 -5.76 22.80
C THR A 182 -7.86 -6.16 22.06
N SER A 183 -9.02 -6.00 22.69
CA SER A 183 -10.30 -6.19 22.02
C SER A 183 -10.45 -5.22 20.85
N GLY A 184 -11.06 -5.67 19.77
CA GLY A 184 -11.26 -4.86 18.57
C GLY A 184 -11.52 -5.71 17.33
N PHE A 185 -11.80 -5.06 16.22
CA PHE A 185 -12.04 -5.74 14.95
C PHE A 185 -11.57 -4.93 13.73
N GLU A 186 -11.42 -5.64 12.63
CA GLU A 186 -11.03 -5.12 11.33
C GLU A 186 -12.20 -5.22 10.34
N MET A 187 -12.42 -4.17 9.56
CA MET A 187 -13.46 -4.07 8.53
C MET A 187 -12.82 -3.80 7.17
N ASN A 188 -13.17 -4.58 6.15
CA ASN A 188 -12.73 -4.38 4.76
C ASN A 188 -13.50 -3.23 4.10
N ALA A 189 -13.39 -2.04 4.66
CA ALA A 189 -13.95 -0.81 4.14
C ALA A 189 -13.13 0.36 4.68
N GLY A 190 -12.73 1.28 3.82
CA GLY A 190 -11.90 2.43 4.17
C GLY A 190 -12.69 3.73 4.26
N TYR A 191 -11.95 4.82 4.40
CA TYR A 191 -12.51 6.16 4.46
C TYR A 191 -13.16 6.56 3.11
N ALA A 192 -14.18 7.41 3.19
CA ALA A 192 -14.95 7.85 2.03
C ALA A 192 -14.18 8.77 1.05
N HIS A 193 -13.12 9.45 1.50
CA HIS A 193 -12.34 10.37 0.67
C HIS A 193 -10.93 10.61 1.24
N ALA A 194 -9.92 10.72 0.36
CA ALA A 194 -8.50 10.87 0.73
C ALA A 194 -8.19 12.10 1.60
N VAL A 195 -8.98 13.18 1.51
CA VAL A 195 -8.86 14.37 2.38
C VAL A 195 -9.07 14.05 3.87
N MET A 196 -9.69 12.93 4.20
CA MET A 196 -9.88 12.48 5.59
C MET A 196 -8.61 11.87 6.19
N ALA A 197 -7.62 11.53 5.35
CA ALA A 197 -6.31 11.04 5.81
C ALA A 197 -5.54 12.17 6.50
N ASN A 198 -5.08 11.91 7.71
CA ASN A 198 -4.36 12.86 8.56
C ASN A 198 -3.00 12.33 9.05
N ALA A 199 -2.64 11.12 8.64
CA ALA A 199 -1.43 10.43 9.03
C ALA A 199 -0.63 9.96 7.79
N PRO A 200 0.65 9.58 7.93
CA PRO A 200 1.46 9.02 6.86
C PRO A 200 0.79 7.83 6.15
N ARG A 201 1.19 7.59 4.89
CA ARG A 201 0.67 6.49 4.07
C ARG A 201 -0.85 6.55 3.86
N ALA A 202 -1.38 7.77 3.69
CA ALA A 202 -2.79 8.00 3.44
C ALA A 202 -3.72 7.31 4.45
N LYS A 203 -3.35 7.28 5.73
CA LYS A 203 -4.17 6.76 6.82
C LYS A 203 -4.92 7.88 7.55
N CYS A 204 -6.12 7.57 8.03
CA CYS A 204 -6.87 8.39 8.97
C CYS A 204 -6.74 7.74 10.35
N GLU A 205 -6.05 8.42 11.28
CA GLU A 205 -5.82 7.90 12.64
C GLU A 205 -6.43 8.85 13.66
N PHE A 206 -7.26 8.30 14.55
CA PHE A 206 -7.90 9.04 15.64
C PHE A 206 -7.76 8.28 16.96
N ASP A 207 -7.34 9.00 17.99
CA ASP A 207 -7.33 8.49 19.36
C ASP A 207 -8.61 8.92 20.08
N ASN A 208 -9.26 7.98 20.77
CA ASN A 208 -10.48 8.18 21.53
C ASN A 208 -11.58 8.96 20.75
N PRO A 209 -11.91 8.60 19.50
CA PRO A 209 -12.94 9.29 18.75
C PRO A 209 -14.34 9.03 19.29
N LEU A 210 -15.27 9.92 18.95
CA LEU A 210 -16.70 9.66 19.04
C LEU A 210 -17.13 8.84 17.82
N VAL A 211 -18.10 7.95 17.99
CA VAL A 211 -18.59 7.07 16.92
C VAL A 211 -20.10 7.27 16.75
N LEU A 212 -20.49 7.59 15.52
CA LEU A 212 -21.89 7.67 15.08
C LEU A 212 -22.17 6.52 14.12
N THR A 213 -23.20 5.72 14.41
CA THR A 213 -23.58 4.58 13.57
C THR A 213 -25.05 4.70 13.15
N THR A 214 -25.30 4.61 11.85
CA THR A 214 -26.66 4.74 11.30
C THR A 214 -26.91 3.79 10.15
N THR A 215 -28.12 3.27 10.00
CA THR A 215 -28.60 2.57 8.81
C THR A 215 -29.23 3.53 7.78
N GLU A 216 -29.28 4.82 8.10
CA GLU A 216 -29.79 5.86 7.20
C GLU A 216 -28.71 6.30 6.23
N LYS A 217 -29.09 6.51 4.95
CA LYS A 217 -28.26 7.22 3.98
C LYS A 217 -28.13 8.68 4.39
N VAL A 218 -26.90 9.18 4.53
CA VAL A 218 -26.66 10.57 4.90
C VAL A 218 -26.83 11.48 3.68
N ASN A 219 -27.99 12.13 3.58
CA ASN A 219 -28.36 12.91 2.41
C ASN A 219 -27.95 14.39 2.48
N THR A 220 -27.93 14.99 3.66
CA THR A 220 -27.67 16.41 3.84
C THR A 220 -26.62 16.67 4.91
N PHE A 221 -25.83 17.73 4.73
CA PHE A 221 -24.85 18.16 5.74
C PHE A 221 -25.52 18.54 7.06
N ASN A 222 -26.70 19.15 7.00
CA ASN A 222 -27.44 19.58 8.19
C ASN A 222 -27.80 18.39 9.11
N ALA A 223 -27.96 17.19 8.58
CA ALA A 223 -28.22 16.01 9.38
C ALA A 223 -27.04 15.63 10.30
N LEU A 224 -25.81 15.99 9.91
CA LEU A 224 -24.61 15.73 10.69
C LEU A 224 -24.27 16.85 11.69
N VAL A 225 -24.86 18.05 11.55
CA VAL A 225 -24.51 19.22 12.37
C VAL A 225 -24.60 18.93 13.86
N PRO A 226 -25.65 18.27 14.40
CA PRO A 226 -25.73 17.98 15.84
C PRO A 226 -24.57 17.11 16.33
N ALA A 227 -24.19 16.07 15.59
CA ALA A 227 -23.04 15.20 15.93
C ALA A 227 -21.72 15.95 15.84
N LEU A 228 -21.54 16.80 14.82
CA LEU A 228 -20.34 17.63 14.64
C LEU A 228 -20.20 18.67 15.76
N GLU A 229 -21.29 19.31 16.19
CA GLU A 229 -21.28 20.25 17.33
C GLU A 229 -20.89 19.58 18.64
N ILE A 230 -21.37 18.34 18.87
CA ILE A 230 -20.97 17.56 20.04
C ILE A 230 -19.48 17.25 19.96
N ALA A 231 -18.97 16.80 18.81
CA ALA A 231 -17.56 16.46 18.60
C ALA A 231 -16.64 17.67 18.84
N VAL A 232 -16.99 18.83 18.30
CA VAL A 232 -16.26 20.09 18.50
C VAL A 232 -16.28 20.51 19.97
N LYS A 233 -17.44 20.44 20.64
CA LYS A 233 -17.59 20.78 22.06
C LYS A 233 -16.76 19.90 22.98
N GLU A 234 -16.69 18.60 22.66
CA GLU A 234 -15.89 17.62 23.40
C GLU A 234 -14.39 17.66 23.00
N ASN A 235 -14.03 18.42 21.96
CA ASN A 235 -12.69 18.45 21.36
C ASN A 235 -12.20 17.03 21.01
N ARG A 236 -13.07 16.23 20.40
CA ARG A 236 -12.80 14.85 19.99
C ARG A 236 -13.12 14.66 18.52
N PRO A 237 -12.34 13.83 17.77
CA PRO A 237 -12.68 13.48 16.41
C PRO A 237 -13.97 12.65 16.34
N LEU A 238 -14.64 12.68 15.21
CA LEU A 238 -15.88 11.94 14.95
C LEU A 238 -15.69 10.93 13.83
N VAL A 239 -16.06 9.68 14.08
CA VAL A 239 -16.13 8.63 13.06
C VAL A 239 -17.61 8.35 12.76
N ILE A 240 -17.97 8.31 11.49
CA ILE A 240 -19.34 8.10 11.04
C ILE A 240 -19.40 6.82 10.19
N PHE A 241 -20.18 5.85 10.64
CA PHE A 241 -20.48 4.64 9.89
C PHE A 241 -21.90 4.73 9.33
N CYS A 242 -22.02 4.67 8.00
CA CYS A 242 -23.31 4.75 7.29
C CYS A 242 -23.29 3.91 6.01
N PRO A 243 -24.44 3.38 5.56
CA PRO A 243 -24.51 2.53 4.38
C PRO A 243 -24.24 3.27 3.07
N ASP A 244 -24.56 4.58 3.04
CA ASP A 244 -24.35 5.43 1.86
C ASP A 244 -24.44 6.92 2.22
N PHE A 245 -23.96 7.79 1.32
CA PHE A 245 -23.98 9.24 1.51
C PHE A 245 -24.15 9.98 0.17
N ASN A 246 -24.70 11.19 0.25
CA ASN A 246 -24.84 12.05 -0.93
C ASN A 246 -23.50 12.74 -1.26
N PRO A 247 -23.03 12.73 -2.54
CA PRO A 247 -21.77 13.39 -2.93
C PRO A 247 -21.70 14.89 -2.57
N SER A 248 -22.80 15.62 -2.71
CA SER A 248 -22.85 17.06 -2.36
C SER A 248 -22.72 17.28 -0.84
N MET A 249 -23.28 16.38 -0.03
CA MET A 249 -23.09 16.40 1.43
C MET A 249 -21.63 16.16 1.77
N LEU A 250 -21.01 15.14 1.14
CA LEU A 250 -19.59 14.83 1.35
C LEU A 250 -18.70 16.03 1.01
N GLN A 251 -18.92 16.69 -0.13
CA GLN A 251 -18.15 17.88 -0.49
C GLN A 251 -18.22 18.99 0.57
N ASN A 252 -19.41 19.26 1.12
CA ASN A 252 -19.57 20.24 2.19
C ASN A 252 -18.81 19.83 3.47
N LEU A 253 -18.78 18.55 3.80
CA LEU A 253 -18.00 18.02 4.92
C LEU A 253 -16.50 18.20 4.69
N LEU A 254 -16.01 17.85 3.48
CA LEU A 254 -14.58 17.97 3.12
C LEU A 254 -14.09 19.41 3.22
N VAL A 255 -14.89 20.40 2.82
CA VAL A 255 -14.52 21.81 2.98
C VAL A 255 -14.29 22.18 4.45
N ASN A 256 -15.11 21.67 5.36
CA ASN A 256 -14.94 21.93 6.80
C ASN A 256 -13.72 21.19 7.39
N ILE A 257 -13.40 20.00 6.88
CA ILE A 257 -12.18 19.25 7.26
C ILE A 257 -10.94 20.02 6.81
N VAL A 258 -10.86 20.44 5.55
CA VAL A 258 -9.74 21.21 4.99
C VAL A 258 -9.53 22.54 5.73
N GLN A 259 -10.63 23.19 6.18
CA GLN A 259 -10.56 24.40 6.99
C GLN A 259 -10.17 24.15 8.45
N GLY A 260 -9.94 22.91 8.84
CA GLY A 260 -9.56 22.54 10.22
C GLY A 260 -10.68 22.76 11.26
N LYS A 261 -11.93 22.93 10.83
CA LYS A 261 -13.07 23.17 11.73
C LYS A 261 -13.54 21.91 12.43
N VAL A 262 -13.39 20.76 11.77
CA VAL A 262 -13.82 19.45 12.27
C VAL A 262 -12.81 18.37 11.88
N SER A 263 -12.61 17.39 12.75
CA SER A 263 -11.83 16.17 12.49
C SER A 263 -12.81 15.01 12.34
N VAL A 264 -13.04 14.57 11.10
CA VAL A 264 -14.09 13.57 10.81
C VAL A 264 -13.58 12.54 9.80
N CYS A 265 -13.93 11.29 10.05
CA CYS A 265 -13.80 10.20 9.08
C CYS A 265 -15.17 9.57 8.83
N MET A 266 -15.50 9.33 7.56
CA MET A 266 -16.69 8.56 7.17
C MET A 266 -16.27 7.24 6.58
N VAL A 267 -16.93 6.17 7.00
CA VAL A 267 -16.71 4.80 6.49
C VAL A 267 -18.03 4.25 5.99
N LYS A 268 -18.00 3.70 4.78
CA LYS A 268 -19.12 2.98 4.18
C LYS A 268 -18.76 1.49 4.17
N PRO A 269 -19.43 0.65 4.98
CA PRO A 269 -19.20 -0.79 4.95
C PRO A 269 -19.42 -1.36 3.55
N ALA A 270 -18.55 -2.28 3.13
CA ALA A 270 -18.68 -2.97 1.85
C ALA A 270 -19.72 -4.09 1.91
N GLY A 271 -20.19 -4.53 0.75
CA GLY A 271 -21.09 -5.66 0.60
C GLY A 271 -22.54 -5.30 0.28
N MET A 272 -23.39 -6.32 0.25
CA MET A 272 -24.83 -6.18 0.04
C MET A 272 -25.51 -5.51 1.25
N PRO A 273 -26.74 -4.96 1.11
CA PRO A 273 -27.40 -4.23 2.19
C PRO A 273 -27.47 -4.97 3.52
N GLU A 274 -27.71 -6.29 3.50
CA GLU A 274 -27.76 -7.13 4.69
C GLU A 274 -26.40 -7.25 5.38
N GLN A 275 -25.33 -7.37 4.59
CA GLN A 275 -23.95 -7.39 5.11
C GLN A 275 -23.55 -6.02 5.68
N GLN A 276 -23.91 -4.93 5.01
CA GLN A 276 -23.69 -3.58 5.50
C GLN A 276 -24.42 -3.34 6.83
N GLN A 277 -25.66 -3.81 6.94
CA GLN A 277 -26.42 -3.72 8.18
C GLN A 277 -25.74 -4.50 9.31
N ALA A 278 -25.26 -5.72 9.03
CA ALA A 278 -24.54 -6.53 10.02
C ALA A 278 -23.27 -5.82 10.52
N TRP A 279 -22.51 -5.19 9.62
CA TRP A 279 -21.34 -4.38 10.00
C TRP A 279 -21.70 -3.20 10.87
N LEU A 280 -22.80 -2.50 10.58
CA LEU A 280 -23.27 -1.36 11.37
C LEU A 280 -23.76 -1.80 12.75
N GLU A 281 -24.46 -2.94 12.85
CA GLU A 281 -24.88 -3.52 14.12
C GLU A 281 -23.68 -3.93 14.99
N ASP A 282 -22.69 -4.62 14.39
CA ASP A 282 -21.47 -5.03 15.08
C ASP A 282 -20.67 -3.81 15.58
N THR A 283 -20.54 -2.78 14.73
CA THR A 283 -19.84 -1.54 15.10
C THR A 283 -20.56 -0.80 16.22
N ALA A 284 -21.88 -0.71 16.17
CA ALA A 284 -22.68 -0.06 17.20
C ALA A 284 -22.55 -0.78 18.55
N ALA A 285 -22.67 -2.10 18.55
CA ALA A 285 -22.50 -2.90 19.76
C ALA A 285 -21.08 -2.82 20.34
N ALA A 286 -20.07 -2.89 19.47
CA ALA A 286 -18.67 -2.87 19.86
C ALA A 286 -18.22 -1.52 20.44
N THR A 287 -18.75 -0.41 19.91
CA THR A 287 -18.40 0.95 20.36
C THR A 287 -19.36 1.53 21.39
N ALA A 288 -20.39 0.76 21.77
CA ALA A 288 -21.51 1.21 22.60
C ALA A 288 -22.23 2.45 22.04
N SER A 289 -22.27 2.60 20.70
CA SER A 289 -23.04 3.63 20.03
C SER A 289 -24.49 3.18 19.84
N ARG A 290 -25.41 4.13 19.88
CA ARG A 290 -26.78 3.86 19.41
C ARG A 290 -26.80 3.68 17.91
N LEU A 291 -27.39 2.59 17.43
CA LEU A 291 -27.64 2.40 16.00
C LEU A 291 -28.94 3.11 15.61
N PHE A 292 -28.83 4.22 14.86
CA PHE A 292 -30.00 4.91 14.33
C PHE A 292 -30.59 4.13 13.17
N LYS A 293 -31.83 3.61 13.36
CA LYS A 293 -32.51 2.75 12.39
C LYS A 293 -33.65 3.49 11.70
N ILE A 294 -33.58 3.60 10.37
CA ILE A 294 -34.66 4.15 9.55
C ILE A 294 -35.98 3.39 9.71
N SER A 295 -35.91 2.08 9.95
CA SER A 295 -37.08 1.21 10.09
C SER A 295 -37.99 1.55 11.29
N VAL A 296 -37.44 2.22 12.31
CA VAL A 296 -38.19 2.69 13.50
C VAL A 296 -38.30 4.23 13.54
N ASN A 297 -38.11 4.88 12.39
CA ASN A 297 -38.25 6.33 12.22
C ASN A 297 -37.29 7.15 13.12
N GLU A 298 -36.12 6.61 13.43
CA GLU A 298 -35.04 7.31 14.14
C GLU A 298 -34.19 8.10 13.14
N SER A 299 -33.86 9.33 13.47
CA SER A 299 -33.02 10.19 12.63
C SER A 299 -31.79 10.68 13.38
N ILE A 300 -30.65 10.71 12.67
CA ILE A 300 -29.37 11.24 13.20
C ILE A 300 -29.43 12.73 13.54
N VAL A 301 -30.48 13.46 13.10
CA VAL A 301 -30.71 14.87 13.45
C VAL A 301 -31.01 15.06 14.93
N GLU A 302 -31.51 14.03 15.60
CA GLU A 302 -31.87 14.04 17.02
C GLU A 302 -30.77 13.47 17.92
N VAL A 303 -29.55 13.24 17.38
CA VAL A 303 -28.44 12.64 18.12
C VAL A 303 -28.07 13.46 19.35
N LYS A 304 -27.89 12.76 20.46
CA LYS A 304 -27.38 13.31 21.73
C LYS A 304 -26.01 12.74 22.03
N LYS A 305 -25.33 13.34 23.00
CA LYS A 305 -24.00 12.86 23.43
C LYS A 305 -24.01 11.39 23.88
N GLU A 306 -25.05 10.98 24.56
CA GLU A 306 -25.22 9.62 25.08
C GLU A 306 -25.44 8.58 23.98
N ASP A 307 -25.86 9.01 22.78
CA ASP A 307 -26.07 8.13 21.64
C ASP A 307 -24.77 7.84 20.87
N LEU A 308 -23.71 8.66 21.09
CA LEU A 308 -22.42 8.48 20.45
C LEU A 308 -21.57 7.48 21.22
N GLY A 309 -21.07 6.48 20.50
CA GLY A 309 -20.11 5.53 21.03
C GLY A 309 -18.69 6.07 21.09
N THR A 310 -17.76 5.22 21.50
CA THR A 310 -16.32 5.55 21.55
C THR A 310 -15.48 4.30 21.35
N CYS A 311 -14.25 4.47 20.87
CA CYS A 311 -13.23 3.42 20.84
C CYS A 311 -11.89 4.01 21.29
N ASP A 312 -10.91 3.16 21.63
CA ASP A 312 -9.60 3.63 22.06
C ASP A 312 -8.83 4.22 20.88
N LYS A 313 -8.81 3.49 19.77
CA LYS A 313 -8.15 3.93 18.55
C LYS A 313 -8.95 3.53 17.31
N PHE A 314 -8.95 4.41 16.35
CA PHE A 314 -9.50 4.22 15.02
C PHE A 314 -8.41 4.47 13.98
N VAL A 315 -8.22 3.52 13.06
CA VAL A 315 -7.29 3.63 11.94
C VAL A 315 -8.01 3.20 10.68
N ALA A 316 -8.13 4.08 9.69
CA ALA A 316 -8.69 3.76 8.40
C ALA A 316 -7.69 4.05 7.28
N SER A 317 -7.54 3.12 6.37
CA SER A 317 -6.90 3.29 5.07
C SER A 317 -7.95 3.53 3.98
N GLN A 318 -7.55 3.49 2.73
CA GLN A 318 -8.49 3.56 1.61
C GLN A 318 -9.40 2.32 1.51
N THR A 319 -8.92 1.16 1.94
CA THR A 319 -9.61 -0.13 1.76
C THR A 319 -10.00 -0.82 3.06
N ASN A 320 -9.45 -0.39 4.19
CA ASN A 320 -9.55 -1.10 5.45
C ASN A 320 -9.72 -0.16 6.64
N THR A 321 -10.46 -0.59 7.66
CA THR A 321 -10.66 0.12 8.92
C THR A 321 -10.41 -0.81 10.10
N ILE A 322 -9.62 -0.37 11.07
CA ILE A 322 -9.31 -1.08 12.31
C ILE A 322 -9.84 -0.26 13.48
N ILE A 323 -10.59 -0.90 14.36
CA ILE A 323 -11.18 -0.30 15.54
C ILE A 323 -10.67 -1.06 16.76
N THR A 324 -9.88 -0.38 17.59
CA THR A 324 -9.43 -0.91 18.88
C THR A 324 -10.40 -0.48 19.96
N LEU A 325 -10.93 -1.43 20.70
CA LEU A 325 -12.01 -1.23 21.66
C LEU A 325 -11.48 -1.22 23.10
N LYS A 326 -12.19 -0.52 23.97
CA LYS A 326 -12.13 -0.78 25.41
C LYS A 326 -12.83 -2.10 25.68
N GLU A 327 -12.25 -2.92 26.55
CA GLU A 327 -12.95 -4.11 27.03
C GLU A 327 -14.24 -3.68 27.72
N THR A 328 -15.38 -4.12 27.19
CA THR A 328 -16.69 -3.81 27.73
C THR A 328 -17.51 -5.07 27.92
N ILE A 329 -18.18 -5.18 29.04
CA ILE A 329 -19.14 -6.27 29.34
C ILE A 329 -20.25 -6.33 28.28
N GLU A 330 -20.54 -5.21 27.62
CA GLU A 330 -21.58 -5.11 26.60
C GLU A 330 -21.19 -5.82 25.30
N LEU A 331 -19.93 -5.77 24.89
CA LEU A 331 -19.42 -6.51 23.74
C LEU A 331 -19.49 -8.03 23.99
N GLU A 332 -19.10 -8.50 25.17
CA GLU A 332 -19.21 -9.92 25.53
C GLU A 332 -20.68 -10.41 25.48
N LYS A 333 -21.59 -9.63 26.02
CA LYS A 333 -23.04 -9.95 25.96
C LYS A 333 -23.53 -10.01 24.49
N TYR A 334 -23.02 -9.14 23.65
CA TYR A 334 -23.40 -9.13 22.24
C TYR A 334 -22.83 -10.33 21.48
N ILE A 335 -21.59 -10.73 21.77
CA ILE A 335 -20.98 -11.95 21.22
C ILE A 335 -21.77 -13.18 21.64
N ASN A 336 -22.07 -13.33 22.94
CA ASN A 336 -22.89 -14.45 23.44
C ASN A 336 -24.27 -14.51 22.75
N LYS A 337 -24.91 -13.35 22.52
CA LYS A 337 -26.17 -13.29 21.77
C LYS A 337 -26.01 -13.75 20.31
N LEU A 338 -24.88 -13.45 19.67
CA LEU A 338 -24.61 -13.96 18.33
C LEU A 338 -24.35 -15.46 18.32
N GLU A 339 -23.72 -16.00 19.38
CA GLU A 339 -23.52 -17.45 19.58
C GLU A 339 -24.87 -18.18 19.76
N ASP A 340 -25.77 -17.63 20.57
CA ASP A 340 -27.14 -18.17 20.70
C ASP A 340 -27.88 -18.21 19.34
N LEU A 341 -27.68 -17.16 18.50
CA LEU A 341 -28.28 -17.10 17.16
C LEU A 341 -27.66 -18.11 16.16
N ILE A 342 -26.45 -18.61 16.41
CA ILE A 342 -25.85 -19.69 15.61
C ILE A 342 -26.65 -20.99 15.84
N ASP A 343 -26.98 -21.28 17.09
CA ASP A 343 -27.71 -22.49 17.48
C ASP A 343 -29.18 -22.45 17.00
N ASP A 344 -29.78 -21.26 16.99
CA ASP A 344 -31.17 -21.05 16.57
C ASP A 344 -31.35 -20.84 15.05
N ALA A 345 -30.27 -20.84 14.25
CA ALA A 345 -30.34 -20.51 12.82
C ALA A 345 -30.98 -21.62 11.99
N ASP A 346 -31.98 -21.27 11.19
CA ASP A 346 -32.77 -22.19 10.35
C ASP A 346 -32.01 -22.84 9.17
N ASN A 347 -30.84 -22.30 8.80
CA ASN A 347 -30.04 -22.82 7.68
C ASN A 347 -28.53 -22.57 7.86
N SER A 348 -27.73 -23.39 7.17
CA SER A 348 -26.26 -23.36 7.24
C SER A 348 -25.65 -22.03 6.79
N TRP A 349 -26.26 -21.30 5.84
CA TRP A 349 -25.79 -20.00 5.40
C TRP A 349 -25.89 -18.96 6.52
N LEU A 350 -27.00 -18.92 7.24
CA LEU A 350 -27.22 -17.99 8.34
C LEU A 350 -26.32 -18.31 9.54
N GLN A 351 -26.12 -19.62 9.84
CA GLN A 351 -25.13 -20.07 10.81
C GLN A 351 -23.74 -19.57 10.49
N GLU A 352 -23.30 -19.72 9.24
CA GLU A 352 -22.01 -19.26 8.78
C GLU A 352 -21.84 -17.72 8.92
N GLN A 353 -22.90 -16.94 8.61
CA GLN A 353 -22.90 -15.50 8.79
C GLN A 353 -22.69 -15.10 10.27
N TYR A 354 -23.44 -15.70 11.20
CA TYR A 354 -23.27 -15.41 12.63
C TYR A 354 -21.91 -15.90 13.15
N TYR A 355 -21.45 -17.07 12.75
CA TYR A 355 -20.12 -17.58 13.09
C TYR A 355 -19.01 -16.63 12.63
N ASN A 356 -19.11 -16.08 11.42
CA ASN A 356 -18.15 -15.10 10.92
C ASN A 356 -18.18 -13.79 11.72
N ARG A 357 -19.34 -13.36 12.20
CA ARG A 357 -19.48 -12.17 13.07
C ARG A 357 -18.84 -12.39 14.44
N VAL A 358 -19.10 -13.52 15.09
CA VAL A 358 -18.46 -13.92 16.35
C VAL A 358 -16.94 -13.96 16.21
N ASN A 359 -16.43 -14.66 15.21
CA ASN A 359 -15.00 -14.76 14.97
C ASN A 359 -14.34 -13.40 14.74
N ARG A 360 -14.99 -12.50 14.02
CA ARG A 360 -14.50 -11.17 13.73
C ARG A 360 -14.38 -10.30 14.99
N LEU A 361 -15.39 -10.32 15.84
CA LEU A 361 -15.43 -9.55 17.07
C LEU A 361 -14.55 -10.14 18.18
N GLY A 362 -14.38 -11.47 18.19
CA GLY A 362 -13.63 -12.19 19.23
C GLY A 362 -12.12 -12.28 18.99
N LYS A 363 -11.61 -12.02 17.75
CA LYS A 363 -10.18 -12.19 17.45
C LYS A 363 -9.27 -11.15 18.09
N GLY A 364 -9.77 -9.94 18.34
CA GLY A 364 -8.99 -8.84 18.88
C GLY A 364 -8.06 -8.16 17.86
N ILE A 365 -7.35 -7.15 18.33
CA ILE A 365 -6.37 -6.36 17.58
C ILE A 365 -5.01 -6.52 18.24
N SER A 366 -4.00 -6.88 17.47
CA SER A 366 -2.60 -6.91 17.92
C SER A 366 -1.94 -5.58 17.60
N THR A 367 -1.57 -4.81 18.62
CA THR A 367 -0.81 -3.56 18.45
C THR A 367 0.67 -3.85 18.66
N ILE A 368 1.47 -3.62 17.61
CA ILE A 368 2.92 -3.70 17.67
C ILE A 368 3.44 -2.33 18.09
N TYR A 369 4.00 -2.26 19.29
CA TYR A 369 4.67 -1.06 19.79
C TYR A 369 6.13 -1.12 19.38
N VAL A 370 6.55 -0.17 18.55
CA VAL A 370 7.89 -0.15 17.96
C VAL A 370 8.83 0.67 18.80
N GLY A 371 9.89 0.03 19.27
CA GLY A 371 10.99 0.65 20.02
C GLY A 371 12.01 1.34 19.13
N GLY A 372 12.94 2.06 19.74
CA GLY A 372 14.08 2.72 19.12
C GLY A 372 14.75 3.69 20.08
N ALA A 373 16.04 3.92 19.92
CA ALA A 373 16.81 4.81 20.78
C ALA A 373 16.53 6.31 20.50
N SER A 374 15.94 6.61 19.34
CA SER A 374 15.54 7.97 18.94
C SER A 374 14.19 7.97 18.24
N GLU A 375 13.52 9.13 18.19
CA GLU A 375 12.26 9.28 17.46
C GLU A 375 12.40 8.95 15.96
N LEU A 376 13.53 9.28 15.35
CA LEU A 376 13.80 8.97 13.94
C LEU A 376 13.91 7.46 13.72
N GLU A 377 14.60 6.74 14.58
CA GLU A 377 14.72 5.29 14.53
C GLU A 377 13.35 4.61 14.72
N GLN A 378 12.52 5.11 15.64
CA GLN A 378 11.15 4.59 15.83
C GLN A 378 10.28 4.79 14.59
N VAL A 379 10.41 5.94 13.90
CA VAL A 379 9.68 6.19 12.65
C VAL A 379 10.12 5.20 11.57
N GLU A 380 11.44 5.06 11.37
CA GLU A 380 11.99 4.11 10.39
C GLU A 380 11.58 2.67 10.70
N THR A 381 11.68 2.25 11.96
CA THR A 381 11.28 0.89 12.37
C THR A 381 9.77 0.69 12.22
N LYS A 382 8.94 1.71 12.49
CA LYS A 382 7.49 1.65 12.26
C LYS A 382 7.17 1.41 10.77
N GLU A 383 7.81 2.12 9.87
CA GLU A 383 7.63 1.94 8.42
C GLU A 383 8.05 0.55 7.97
N ARG A 384 9.18 0.07 8.47
CA ARG A 384 9.69 -1.30 8.21
C ARG A 384 8.74 -2.39 8.69
N VAL A 385 8.16 -2.23 9.88
CA VAL A 385 7.15 -3.16 10.43
C VAL A 385 5.89 -3.15 9.57
N ASP A 386 5.45 -1.97 9.12
CA ASP A 386 4.25 -1.85 8.26
C ASP A 386 4.46 -2.54 6.90
N ASP A 387 5.64 -2.40 6.30
CA ASP A 387 6.01 -3.08 5.07
C ASP A 387 6.04 -4.62 5.26
N ALA A 388 6.64 -5.09 6.35
CA ALA A 388 6.72 -6.51 6.64
C ALA A 388 5.34 -7.14 6.95
N VAL A 389 4.44 -6.43 7.63
CA VAL A 389 3.06 -6.88 7.87
C VAL A 389 2.29 -6.97 6.54
N ASN A 390 2.43 -5.96 5.65
CA ASN A 390 1.78 -5.96 4.36
C ASN A 390 2.31 -7.08 3.45
N ALA A 391 3.64 -7.26 3.39
CA ALA A 391 4.26 -8.35 2.64
C ALA A 391 3.78 -9.73 3.13
N CYS A 392 3.69 -9.95 4.44
CA CYS A 392 3.18 -11.20 5.01
C CYS A 392 1.70 -11.43 4.66
N LYS A 393 0.85 -10.40 4.73
CA LYS A 393 -0.57 -10.50 4.35
C LYS A 393 -0.73 -10.86 2.88
N LEU A 394 0.04 -10.22 1.99
CA LEU A 394 0.03 -10.52 0.56
C LEU A 394 0.56 -11.94 0.27
N ALA A 395 1.65 -12.34 0.90
CA ALA A 395 2.20 -13.69 0.77
C ALA A 395 1.16 -14.77 1.14
N LEU A 396 0.44 -14.58 2.25
CA LEU A 396 -0.63 -15.50 2.67
C LEU A 396 -1.84 -15.54 1.73
N SER A 397 -2.10 -14.46 1.00
CA SER A 397 -3.26 -14.37 0.12
C SER A 397 -2.98 -14.85 -1.30
N SER A 398 -1.78 -14.68 -1.81
CA SER A 398 -1.44 -14.89 -3.22
C SER A 398 -0.21 -15.78 -3.46
N GLY A 399 0.48 -16.21 -2.40
CA GLY A 399 1.73 -16.96 -2.50
C GLY A 399 2.94 -16.07 -2.71
N VAL A 400 4.09 -16.72 -2.86
CA VAL A 400 5.40 -16.07 -3.03
C VAL A 400 6.13 -16.55 -4.27
N VAL A 401 7.10 -15.78 -4.70
CA VAL A 401 8.03 -16.13 -5.78
C VAL A 401 9.46 -15.92 -5.27
N ILE A 402 10.45 -16.39 -6.01
CA ILE A 402 11.86 -16.15 -5.69
C ILE A 402 12.16 -14.66 -5.74
N GLY A 403 12.66 -14.12 -4.64
CA GLY A 403 12.92 -12.70 -4.47
C GLY A 403 14.24 -12.21 -5.04
N GLY A 404 14.62 -10.99 -4.65
CA GLY A 404 15.91 -10.40 -5.04
C GLY A 404 16.02 -10.09 -6.54
N GLY A 405 14.90 -9.90 -7.24
CA GLY A 405 14.85 -9.65 -8.67
C GLY A 405 15.05 -10.90 -9.56
N ALA A 406 15.26 -12.09 -8.96
CA ALA A 406 15.52 -13.31 -9.72
C ALA A 406 14.32 -13.77 -10.56
N THR A 407 13.10 -13.67 -10.05
CA THR A 407 11.88 -14.03 -10.80
C THR A 407 11.68 -13.14 -12.04
N LEU A 408 11.91 -11.84 -11.93
CA LEU A 408 11.84 -10.93 -13.09
C LEU A 408 12.93 -11.22 -14.12
N PHE A 409 14.14 -11.52 -13.64
CA PHE A 409 15.26 -11.90 -14.53
C PHE A 409 14.95 -13.20 -15.30
N ARG A 410 14.44 -14.24 -14.64
CA ARG A 410 14.02 -15.48 -15.31
C ARG A 410 12.85 -15.25 -16.27
N ALA A 411 11.94 -14.37 -15.94
CA ALA A 411 10.89 -13.99 -16.87
C ALA A 411 11.47 -13.36 -18.14
N ALA A 412 12.53 -12.56 -18.04
CA ALA A 412 13.24 -12.02 -19.20
C ALA A 412 13.89 -13.13 -20.03
N GLU A 413 14.57 -14.10 -19.40
CA GLU A 413 15.16 -15.26 -20.09
C GLU A 413 14.08 -16.10 -20.80
N TYR A 414 12.98 -16.42 -20.11
CA TYR A 414 11.85 -17.14 -20.68
C TYR A 414 11.26 -16.42 -21.91
N LEU A 415 11.08 -15.10 -21.83
CA LEU A 415 10.56 -14.32 -22.95
C LEU A 415 11.53 -14.29 -24.14
N GLN A 416 12.84 -14.29 -23.90
CA GLN A 416 13.85 -14.38 -24.96
C GLN A 416 13.76 -15.73 -25.70
N ASP A 417 13.49 -16.82 -25.01
CA ASP A 417 13.35 -18.14 -25.59
C ASP A 417 12.10 -18.25 -26.47
N ILE A 418 10.97 -17.69 -26.04
CA ILE A 418 9.69 -17.76 -26.77
C ILE A 418 9.54 -16.68 -27.84
N THR A 419 10.30 -15.58 -27.73
CA THR A 419 10.28 -14.46 -28.67
C THR A 419 11.72 -14.11 -29.03
N PRO A 420 12.40 -14.92 -29.88
CA PRO A 420 13.82 -14.71 -30.19
C PRO A 420 14.07 -13.29 -30.68
N VAL A 421 15.11 -12.67 -30.13
CA VAL A 421 15.54 -11.33 -30.51
C VAL A 421 16.07 -11.40 -31.97
N ASN A 422 15.24 -10.98 -32.92
CA ASN A 422 15.68 -10.68 -34.27
C ASN A 422 16.07 -9.20 -34.33
N GLU A 423 16.80 -8.78 -35.36
CA GLU A 423 17.16 -7.36 -35.56
C GLU A 423 15.96 -6.41 -35.58
N ASP A 424 14.73 -6.95 -35.76
CA ASP A 424 13.45 -6.22 -35.73
C ASP A 424 12.82 -6.12 -34.31
N ASN A 425 13.39 -6.78 -33.30
CA ASN A 425 12.78 -6.89 -31.96
C ASN A 425 13.48 -6.06 -30.87
N ILE A 426 14.00 -4.90 -31.21
CA ILE A 426 14.69 -3.98 -30.30
C ILE A 426 13.79 -3.56 -29.10
N ILE A 427 12.47 -3.54 -29.29
CA ILE A 427 11.49 -3.22 -28.23
C ILE A 427 11.49 -4.32 -27.18
N SER A 428 11.51 -5.59 -27.60
CA SER A 428 11.55 -6.73 -26.66
C SER A 428 12.85 -6.74 -25.86
N ASP A 429 14.00 -6.46 -26.47
CA ASP A 429 15.29 -6.32 -25.78
C ASP A 429 15.24 -5.23 -24.70
N LEU A 430 14.61 -4.08 -24.99
CA LEU A 430 14.41 -3.03 -24.01
C LEU A 430 13.55 -3.50 -22.83
N PHE A 431 12.47 -4.24 -23.10
CA PHE A 431 11.60 -4.77 -22.06
C PHE A 431 12.34 -5.78 -21.16
N TYR A 432 13.13 -6.67 -21.76
CA TYR A 432 13.95 -7.64 -21.01
C TYR A 432 14.98 -6.94 -20.11
N ARG A 433 15.62 -5.87 -20.57
CA ARG A 433 16.48 -5.03 -19.72
C ARG A 433 15.70 -4.40 -18.58
N GLY A 434 14.46 -3.97 -18.83
CA GLY A 434 13.57 -3.47 -17.78
C GLY A 434 13.34 -4.50 -16.69
N LEU A 435 13.04 -5.75 -17.07
CA LEU A 435 12.86 -6.86 -16.13
C LEU A 435 14.14 -7.21 -15.34
N SER A 436 15.31 -7.08 -15.97
CA SER A 436 16.60 -7.35 -15.31
C SER A 436 17.06 -6.23 -14.36
N THR A 437 16.53 -5.01 -14.52
CA THR A 437 16.98 -3.81 -13.79
C THR A 437 17.00 -3.97 -12.27
N PRO A 438 16.02 -4.60 -11.58
CA PRO A 438 16.08 -4.79 -10.14
C PRO A 438 17.28 -5.62 -9.69
N LEU A 439 17.54 -6.76 -10.35
CA LEU A 439 18.70 -7.61 -10.05
C LEU A 439 20.02 -6.86 -10.31
N ASP A 440 20.14 -6.21 -11.47
CA ASP A 440 21.32 -5.42 -11.84
C ASP A 440 21.63 -4.34 -10.79
N THR A 441 20.58 -3.67 -10.30
CA THR A 441 20.74 -2.63 -9.28
C THR A 441 21.20 -3.20 -7.94
N ILE A 442 20.71 -4.38 -7.53
CA ILE A 442 21.17 -5.06 -6.31
C ILE A 442 22.67 -5.38 -6.41
N VAL A 443 23.11 -5.92 -7.55
CA VAL A 443 24.51 -6.26 -7.83
C VAL A 443 25.39 -5.01 -7.89
N GLU A 444 24.92 -3.94 -8.53
CA GLU A 444 25.62 -2.65 -8.59
C GLU A 444 25.81 -2.04 -7.20
N ASN A 445 24.76 -2.04 -6.36
CA ASN A 445 24.83 -1.54 -4.99
C ASN A 445 25.74 -2.38 -4.09
N ALA A 446 25.95 -3.66 -4.42
CA ALA A 446 26.93 -4.53 -3.78
C ALA A 446 28.40 -4.17 -4.15
N GLY A 447 28.62 -3.23 -5.07
CA GLY A 447 29.96 -2.79 -5.49
C GLY A 447 30.71 -3.80 -6.38
N LYS A 448 29.98 -4.78 -6.96
CA LYS A 448 30.59 -5.86 -7.76
C LYS A 448 30.60 -5.58 -9.26
N GLY A 449 30.20 -4.40 -9.69
CA GLY A 449 30.07 -4.04 -11.10
C GLY A 449 28.97 -4.86 -11.78
N ILE A 450 28.50 -4.40 -12.96
CA ILE A 450 27.67 -5.24 -13.82
C ILE A 450 28.49 -6.49 -14.10
N LEU A 451 28.06 -7.64 -13.56
CA LEU A 451 28.73 -8.90 -13.88
C LEU A 451 28.63 -9.06 -15.41
N PRO A 452 29.76 -8.96 -16.14
CA PRO A 452 29.73 -9.24 -17.55
C PRO A 452 29.40 -10.72 -17.68
N GLN A 453 28.26 -10.99 -18.23
CA GLN A 453 27.73 -12.31 -18.48
C GLN A 453 27.28 -13.00 -17.15
N TYR A 454 26.03 -12.85 -16.86
CA TYR A 454 25.29 -13.93 -16.25
C TYR A 454 25.45 -15.16 -17.18
N GLY A 455 26.44 -15.99 -16.94
CA GLY A 455 26.32 -17.39 -17.26
C GLY A 455 25.07 -17.78 -16.49
N GLY A 456 23.96 -17.95 -17.20
CA GLY A 456 22.61 -17.79 -16.73
C GLY A 456 22.41 -18.25 -15.27
N ILE A 457 21.60 -17.53 -14.50
CA ILE A 457 21.03 -18.11 -13.28
C ILE A 457 20.49 -19.51 -13.61
N GLY A 458 20.01 -19.72 -14.86
CA GLY A 458 19.54 -20.99 -15.40
C GLY A 458 20.56 -22.11 -15.54
N ASP A 459 21.84 -21.85 -15.76
CA ASP A 459 22.86 -22.91 -15.92
C ASP A 459 23.26 -23.59 -14.59
N LEU A 460 22.90 -23.01 -13.44
CA LEU A 460 23.22 -23.51 -12.10
C LEU A 460 22.00 -24.00 -11.30
N ASP A 461 20.80 -23.87 -11.86
CA ASP A 461 19.57 -24.07 -11.09
C ASP A 461 18.64 -25.11 -11.74
N VAL A 462 18.85 -26.37 -11.37
CA VAL A 462 18.01 -27.49 -11.82
C VAL A 462 16.54 -27.33 -11.37
N ASP A 463 16.30 -26.56 -10.29
CA ASP A 463 15.01 -26.45 -9.63
C ASP A 463 14.38 -25.02 -9.65
N ASN A 464 14.96 -24.08 -10.41
CA ASN A 464 14.53 -22.67 -10.47
C ASN A 464 14.46 -21.92 -9.12
N THR A 465 15.29 -22.31 -8.15
CA THR A 465 15.31 -21.74 -6.78
C THR A 465 16.49 -20.81 -6.50
N GLY A 466 17.42 -20.65 -7.46
CA GLY A 466 18.62 -19.84 -7.32
C GLY A 466 18.36 -18.34 -7.37
N TYR A 467 19.21 -17.58 -6.70
CA TYR A 467 19.27 -16.12 -6.76
C TYR A 467 20.71 -15.64 -6.58
N ILE A 468 20.98 -14.37 -6.86
CA ILE A 468 22.26 -13.75 -6.58
C ILE A 468 22.19 -13.04 -5.22
N CYS A 469 22.96 -13.50 -4.25
CA CYS A 469 23.04 -12.86 -2.94
C CYS A 469 23.63 -11.45 -3.07
N GLY A 470 22.82 -10.44 -2.79
CA GLY A 470 23.23 -9.04 -2.90
C GLY A 470 24.38 -8.64 -1.96
N LYS A 471 24.64 -9.41 -0.88
CA LYS A 471 25.76 -9.15 0.03
C LYS A 471 27.08 -9.73 -0.49
N THR A 472 27.06 -10.94 -1.01
CA THR A 472 28.28 -11.68 -1.42
C THR A 472 28.49 -11.70 -2.94
N GLY A 473 27.43 -11.50 -3.74
CA GLY A 473 27.44 -11.65 -5.18
C GLY A 473 27.54 -13.10 -5.65
N GLU A 474 27.26 -14.06 -4.77
CA GLU A 474 27.32 -15.50 -5.04
C GLU A 474 25.93 -16.03 -5.39
N HIS A 475 25.88 -17.06 -6.22
CA HIS A 475 24.66 -17.83 -6.45
C HIS A 475 24.33 -18.66 -5.23
N ARG A 476 23.08 -18.59 -4.76
CA ARG A 476 22.59 -19.31 -3.58
C ARG A 476 21.15 -19.78 -3.81
N CYS A 477 20.67 -20.67 -2.96
CA CYS A 477 19.29 -21.12 -2.96
C CYS A 477 18.41 -20.11 -2.19
N ALA A 478 17.42 -19.53 -2.86
CA ALA A 478 16.53 -18.56 -2.23
C ALA A 478 15.62 -19.17 -1.17
N LEU A 479 15.21 -20.43 -1.35
CA LEU A 479 14.39 -21.13 -0.36
C LEU A 479 15.16 -21.38 0.94
N GLU A 480 16.46 -21.73 0.85
CA GLU A 480 17.31 -21.91 2.03
C GLU A 480 17.62 -20.59 2.74
N ASP A 481 17.87 -19.55 1.98
CA ASP A 481 18.18 -18.20 2.51
C ASP A 481 16.89 -17.40 2.86
N GLY A 482 15.71 -17.90 2.49
CA GLY A 482 14.42 -17.27 2.73
C GLY A 482 14.16 -16.01 1.89
N VAL A 483 14.84 -15.84 0.74
CA VAL A 483 14.70 -14.65 -0.12
C VAL A 483 13.49 -14.83 -1.04
N LEU A 484 12.33 -14.51 -0.49
CA LEU A 484 11.02 -14.69 -1.11
C LEU A 484 10.24 -13.37 -1.12
N ASP A 485 9.68 -13.03 -2.27
CA ASP A 485 8.84 -11.84 -2.45
C ASP A 485 7.37 -12.26 -2.66
N PRO A 486 6.37 -11.56 -2.07
CA PRO A 486 4.98 -11.81 -2.42
C PRO A 486 4.74 -11.55 -3.91
N ILE A 487 4.06 -12.47 -4.60
CA ILE A 487 3.85 -12.34 -6.05
C ILE A 487 3.19 -11.02 -6.43
N GLN A 488 2.22 -10.53 -5.64
CA GLN A 488 1.51 -9.28 -5.92
C GLN A 488 2.43 -8.06 -5.88
N VAL A 489 3.46 -8.06 -5.03
CA VAL A 489 4.46 -6.98 -5.00
C VAL A 489 5.21 -6.91 -6.33
N VAL A 490 5.62 -8.07 -6.87
CA VAL A 490 6.35 -8.15 -8.13
C VAL A 490 5.48 -7.74 -9.31
N LEU A 491 4.24 -8.25 -9.39
CA LEU A 491 3.29 -7.94 -10.47
C LEU A 491 2.89 -6.47 -10.45
N ASN A 492 2.46 -5.94 -9.32
CA ASN A 492 2.04 -4.54 -9.20
C ASN A 492 3.18 -3.56 -9.52
N SER A 493 4.42 -3.89 -9.13
CA SER A 493 5.60 -3.09 -9.47
C SER A 493 5.83 -3.04 -10.98
N LEU A 494 5.67 -4.16 -11.66
CA LEU A 494 5.84 -4.25 -13.10
C LEU A 494 4.71 -3.53 -13.85
N GLU A 495 3.45 -3.77 -13.48
CA GLU A 495 2.27 -3.10 -14.07
C GLU A 495 2.39 -1.57 -13.97
N SER A 496 2.70 -1.07 -12.76
CA SER A 496 2.86 0.38 -12.52
C SER A 496 3.99 0.96 -13.36
N ALA A 497 5.12 0.26 -13.46
CA ALA A 497 6.26 0.70 -14.29
C ALA A 497 5.91 0.78 -15.78
N VAL A 498 5.24 -0.25 -16.31
CA VAL A 498 4.83 -0.29 -17.73
C VAL A 498 3.76 0.77 -18.02
N SER A 499 2.82 0.97 -17.11
CA SER A 499 1.77 1.99 -17.23
C SER A 499 2.36 3.39 -17.38
N ILE A 500 3.31 3.76 -16.53
CA ILE A 500 3.97 5.07 -16.63
C ILE A 500 4.86 5.20 -17.85
N ALA A 501 5.60 4.16 -18.21
CA ALA A 501 6.39 4.18 -19.43
C ALA A 501 5.49 4.44 -20.63
N ALA A 502 4.33 3.78 -20.72
CA ALA A 502 3.34 4.01 -21.76
C ALA A 502 2.80 5.47 -21.75
N LEU A 503 2.54 6.02 -20.57
CA LEU A 503 2.02 7.39 -20.42
C LEU A 503 3.05 8.43 -20.87
N VAL A 504 4.30 8.31 -20.47
CA VAL A 504 5.41 9.20 -20.91
C VAL A 504 5.61 9.10 -22.41
N LEU A 505 5.59 7.90 -22.97
CA LEU A 505 5.70 7.64 -24.42
C LEU A 505 4.61 8.34 -25.22
N MET A 506 3.37 8.26 -24.74
CA MET A 506 2.20 8.80 -25.45
C MET A 506 2.02 10.30 -25.26
N THR A 507 2.82 10.94 -24.40
CA THR A 507 2.74 12.38 -24.19
C THR A 507 3.27 13.12 -25.43
N ASP A 508 2.40 13.93 -26.06
CA ASP A 508 2.75 14.78 -27.20
C ASP A 508 2.91 16.26 -26.82
N ALA A 509 2.33 16.68 -25.72
CA ALA A 509 2.44 18.06 -25.25
C ALA A 509 2.41 18.14 -23.73
N ALA A 510 3.17 19.07 -23.19
CA ALA A 510 3.14 19.45 -21.78
C ALA A 510 2.78 20.95 -21.65
N ILE A 511 1.80 21.26 -20.82
CA ILE A 511 1.27 22.62 -20.64
C ILE A 511 1.42 23.01 -19.18
N THR A 512 2.11 24.12 -18.92
CA THR A 512 2.18 24.67 -17.57
C THR A 512 1.04 25.64 -17.29
N ALA A 513 0.59 25.69 -16.04
CA ALA A 513 -0.29 26.76 -15.59
C ALA A 513 0.40 28.14 -15.74
N PRO A 514 -0.35 29.21 -15.99
CA PRO A 514 0.24 30.56 -15.97
C PRO A 514 0.83 30.82 -14.58
N ASP A 515 2.00 31.47 -14.55
CA ASP A 515 2.57 31.97 -13.28
C ASP A 515 1.51 32.77 -12.53
N GLN A 516 1.21 32.35 -11.29
CA GLN A 516 0.28 33.06 -10.39
C GLN A 516 0.95 34.28 -9.80
#